data_6fd94dd9a371eb62a71a0b81b00b48f9
#
_entry.id   6fd94dd9a371eb62a71a0b81b00b48f9
#
_cell.length_a   1.000
_cell.length_b   1.000
_cell.length_c   1.000
_cell.angle_alpha   90.00
_cell.angle_beta   90.00
_cell.angle_gamma   90.00
#
_symmetry.space_group_name_H-M   'P 1'
#
loop_
_entity.id
_entity.type
_entity.pdbx_description
1 polymer ?
#
loop_
_entity_poly.entity_id
_entity_poly.type
_entity_poly.pdbx_seq_one_letter_code
_entity_poly.pdbx_strand_id
1 'polypeptide(L)'
;PVIYLYPTEKTDISLSFHFNGKLLTTFPKYQDKWEITAYPDGKIFDKKTKRFYNSLFWDGTQNFPNEHYNYQTGFSVDKNNLVSFLTEKLETLGLNTFETNDFIQFWLPHLEQNETNFIHFYVNSEYDIFSTNNINPKPDTSIRVFMEFYQLENKIEIQEQKLPKTERKGFTLVEWGGADVTIPLQNLKNPKL
;
A
#
# COMPACT_ATOMS: atom_id res chain seq x y z
N PRO A 1 -2.43 -5.60 0.10
CA PRO A 1 -1.28 -5.01 -0.62
C PRO A 1 -0.97 -5.70 -1.95
N VAL A 2 -0.42 -4.93 -2.87
CA VAL A 2 -0.01 -5.34 -4.22
C VAL A 2 1.47 -5.00 -4.39
N ILE A 3 2.26 -5.96 -4.92
CA ILE A 3 3.69 -5.80 -5.12
C ILE A 3 4.01 -5.91 -6.61
N TYR A 4 4.69 -4.91 -7.16
CA TYR A 4 5.21 -4.87 -8.52
C TYR A 4 6.73 -4.92 -8.49
N LEU A 5 7.33 -5.56 -9.49
CA LEU A 5 8.77 -5.76 -9.61
C LEU A 5 9.24 -5.40 -11.01
N TYR A 6 10.16 -4.44 -11.10
CA TYR A 6 10.71 -3.93 -12.35
C TYR A 6 12.25 -4.04 -12.32
N PRO A 7 12.81 -5.22 -12.55
CA PRO A 7 14.26 -5.35 -12.71
C PRO A 7 14.72 -4.70 -14.02
N THR A 8 16.01 -4.35 -14.10
CA THR A 8 16.60 -3.77 -15.32
C THR A 8 16.76 -4.78 -16.46
N GLU A 9 16.78 -6.06 -16.11
CA GLU A 9 16.82 -7.19 -17.03
C GLU A 9 16.01 -8.36 -16.45
N LYS A 10 15.73 -9.38 -17.27
CA LYS A 10 15.08 -10.60 -16.79
C LYS A 10 15.83 -11.20 -15.62
N THR A 11 15.21 -11.23 -14.45
CA THR A 11 15.85 -11.56 -13.17
C THR A 11 15.04 -12.59 -12.39
N ASP A 12 15.73 -13.62 -11.90
CA ASP A 12 15.18 -14.55 -10.92
C ASP A 12 15.18 -13.92 -9.55
N ILE A 13 14.02 -13.91 -8.87
CA ILE A 13 13.82 -13.25 -7.59
C ILE A 13 13.19 -14.23 -6.60
N SER A 14 13.74 -14.25 -5.39
CA SER A 14 13.12 -14.87 -4.23
C SER A 14 12.55 -13.76 -3.33
N LEU A 15 11.25 -13.79 -3.05
CA LEU A 15 10.58 -12.82 -2.21
C LEU A 15 9.85 -13.51 -1.07
N SER A 16 10.21 -13.18 0.15
CA SER A 16 9.45 -13.50 1.36
C SER A 16 9.10 -12.22 2.10
N PHE A 17 8.05 -12.26 2.91
CA PHE A 17 7.66 -11.14 3.74
C PHE A 17 7.23 -11.63 5.13
N HIS A 18 7.38 -10.76 6.10
CA HIS A 18 6.81 -10.93 7.43
C HIS A 18 5.67 -9.94 7.61
N PHE A 19 4.50 -10.44 7.96
CA PHE A 19 3.32 -9.64 8.25
C PHE A 19 3.01 -9.71 9.74
N ASN A 20 2.85 -8.56 10.39
CA ASN A 20 2.58 -8.45 11.82
C ASN A 20 1.10 -8.71 12.16
N GLY A 21 0.47 -9.68 11.50
CA GLY A 21 -0.94 -9.99 11.63
C GLY A 21 -1.29 -11.40 11.17
N LYS A 22 -2.56 -11.62 10.86
CA LYS A 22 -3.05 -12.87 10.30
C LYS A 22 -3.24 -12.74 8.79
N LEU A 23 -2.41 -13.45 8.02
CA LEU A 23 -2.53 -13.53 6.57
C LEU A 23 -3.81 -14.29 6.19
N LEU A 24 -4.62 -13.72 5.29
CA LEU A 24 -5.88 -14.29 4.83
C LEU A 24 -5.78 -14.81 3.41
N THR A 25 -5.31 -13.99 2.48
CA THR A 25 -5.31 -14.28 1.06
C THR A 25 -3.99 -13.90 0.43
N THR A 26 -3.53 -14.69 -0.55
CA THR A 26 -2.36 -14.38 -1.40
C THR A 26 -2.63 -14.82 -2.82
N PHE A 27 -2.12 -14.05 -3.80
CA PHE A 27 -2.21 -14.39 -5.21
C PHE A 27 -0.96 -13.91 -5.98
N PRO A 28 -0.20 -14.85 -6.60
CA PRO A 28 -0.33 -16.31 -6.53
C PRO A 28 -0.18 -16.82 -5.09
N LYS A 29 -0.59 -18.06 -4.84
CA LYS A 29 -0.59 -18.63 -3.49
C LYS A 29 0.80 -18.63 -2.88
N TYR A 30 0.97 -17.92 -1.77
CA TYR A 30 2.17 -17.86 -0.96
C TYR A 30 2.26 -19.06 -0.01
N GLN A 31 3.46 -19.54 0.23
CA GLN A 31 3.77 -20.50 1.30
C GLN A 31 4.83 -19.87 2.21
N ASP A 32 6.12 -20.13 1.93
CA ASP A 32 7.23 -19.54 2.68
C ASP A 32 7.87 -18.37 1.90
N LYS A 33 7.76 -18.40 0.58
CA LYS A 33 8.27 -17.39 -0.37
C LYS A 33 7.63 -17.55 -1.74
N TRP A 34 7.74 -16.50 -2.56
CA TRP A 34 7.55 -16.55 -4.00
C TRP A 34 8.90 -16.72 -4.68
N GLU A 35 9.04 -17.75 -5.49
CA GLU A 35 10.16 -17.98 -6.41
C GLU A 35 9.69 -17.64 -7.81
N ILE A 36 10.16 -16.51 -8.33
CA ILE A 36 9.65 -15.90 -9.55
C ILE A 36 10.77 -15.51 -10.50
N THR A 37 10.41 -15.27 -11.75
CA THR A 37 11.24 -14.54 -12.72
C THR A 37 10.50 -13.26 -13.07
N ALA A 38 11.09 -12.11 -12.76
CA ALA A 38 10.53 -10.80 -13.11
C ALA A 38 11.18 -10.26 -14.38
N TYR A 39 10.44 -9.42 -15.10
CA TYR A 39 10.85 -8.81 -16.36
C TYR A 39 10.78 -7.27 -16.26
N PRO A 40 11.57 -6.55 -17.09
CA PRO A 40 11.57 -5.08 -17.06
C PRO A 40 10.21 -4.43 -17.34
N ASP A 41 9.33 -5.12 -18.05
CA ASP A 41 7.97 -4.68 -18.37
C ASP A 41 6.96 -4.90 -17.22
N GLY A 42 7.42 -5.42 -16.07
CA GLY A 42 6.62 -5.68 -14.89
C GLY A 42 5.94 -7.06 -14.86
N LYS A 43 6.08 -7.88 -15.93
CA LYS A 43 5.58 -9.26 -15.88
C LYS A 43 6.35 -10.10 -14.88
N ILE A 44 5.63 -10.97 -14.19
CA ILE A 44 6.16 -11.89 -13.20
C ILE A 44 5.77 -13.31 -13.60
N PHE A 45 6.75 -14.17 -13.83
CA PHE A 45 6.51 -15.61 -14.03
C PHE A 45 6.72 -16.34 -12.71
N ASP A 46 5.66 -16.91 -12.15
CA ASP A 46 5.76 -17.72 -10.93
C ASP A 46 6.20 -19.15 -11.27
N LYS A 47 7.34 -19.54 -10.69
CA LYS A 47 7.97 -20.85 -10.96
C LYS A 47 7.16 -22.04 -10.45
N LYS A 48 6.27 -21.81 -9.48
CA LYS A 48 5.43 -22.84 -8.90
C LYS A 48 4.18 -23.11 -9.74
N THR A 49 3.42 -22.05 -10.05
CA THR A 49 2.18 -22.18 -10.84
C THR A 49 2.42 -22.29 -12.34
N LYS A 50 3.64 -21.95 -12.80
CA LYS A 50 4.02 -21.87 -14.23
C LYS A 50 3.15 -20.89 -15.02
N ARG A 51 2.76 -19.79 -14.40
CA ARG A 51 1.91 -18.75 -15.00
C ARG A 51 2.53 -17.38 -14.87
N PHE A 52 2.09 -16.47 -15.75
CA PHE A 52 2.41 -15.06 -15.66
C PHE A 52 1.39 -14.31 -14.81
N TYR A 53 1.89 -13.31 -14.09
CA TYR A 53 1.14 -12.36 -13.26
C TYR A 53 1.65 -10.96 -13.52
N ASN A 54 0.80 -9.95 -13.23
CA ASN A 54 1.18 -8.53 -13.31
C ASN A 54 1.73 -8.03 -11.98
N SER A 55 1.41 -8.72 -10.89
CA SER A 55 1.78 -8.35 -9.52
C SER A 55 1.68 -9.56 -8.60
N LEU A 56 2.23 -9.42 -7.41
CA LEU A 56 1.97 -10.31 -6.28
C LEU A 56 0.99 -9.62 -5.35
N PHE A 57 0.05 -10.37 -4.80
CA PHE A 57 -0.98 -9.83 -3.91
C PHE A 57 -1.00 -10.60 -2.59
N TRP A 58 -1.23 -9.88 -1.50
CA TRP A 58 -1.55 -10.46 -0.21
C TRP A 58 -2.59 -9.61 0.52
N ASP A 59 -3.33 -10.23 1.41
CA ASP A 59 -4.31 -9.58 2.27
C ASP A 59 -4.32 -10.23 3.64
N GLY A 60 -4.61 -9.45 4.69
CA GLY A 60 -4.60 -9.92 6.05
C GLY A 60 -5.27 -8.95 7.02
N THR A 61 -5.38 -9.39 8.26
CA THR A 61 -5.90 -8.58 9.36
C THR A 61 -4.83 -8.36 10.42
N GLN A 62 -4.76 -7.15 10.92
CA GLN A 62 -3.86 -6.73 11.98
C GLN A 62 -4.62 -5.88 12.99
N ASN A 63 -4.32 -6.06 14.27
CA ASN A 63 -4.84 -5.21 15.34
C ASN A 63 -3.73 -4.30 15.83
N PHE A 64 -4.05 -3.02 15.97
CA PHE A 64 -3.16 -2.02 16.51
C PHE A 64 -3.64 -1.54 17.89
N PRO A 65 -2.72 -1.11 18.77
CA PRO A 65 -3.11 -0.41 19.99
C PRO A 65 -3.75 0.94 19.65
N ASN A 66 -4.49 1.48 20.59
CA ASN A 66 -5.27 2.71 20.39
C ASN A 66 -4.40 3.92 19.98
N GLU A 67 -3.17 3.95 20.48
CA GLU A 67 -2.19 4.99 20.19
C GLU A 67 -1.79 5.08 18.72
N HIS A 68 -1.92 3.96 17.98
CA HIS A 68 -1.68 3.92 16.54
C HIS A 68 -2.56 4.91 15.78
N TYR A 69 -3.81 5.09 16.22
CA TYR A 69 -4.79 5.95 15.55
C TYR A 69 -4.73 7.43 15.98
N ASN A 70 -3.69 7.83 16.72
CA ASN A 70 -3.48 9.21 17.14
C ASN A 70 -2.65 9.97 16.09
N TYR A 71 -3.22 10.21 14.93
CA TYR A 71 -2.56 10.86 13.79
C TYR A 71 -2.23 12.32 14.12
N GLN A 72 -0.96 12.72 13.97
CA GLN A 72 -0.49 14.10 14.15
C GLN A 72 -0.48 14.88 12.84
N THR A 73 -0.45 14.17 11.71
CA THR A 73 -0.47 14.73 10.35
C THR A 73 -1.37 13.89 9.46
N GLY A 74 -1.84 14.46 8.36
CA GLY A 74 -2.70 13.78 7.41
C GLY A 74 -3.35 14.76 6.45
N PHE A 75 -4.41 14.33 5.81
CA PHE A 75 -5.16 15.14 4.86
C PHE A 75 -6.66 14.99 5.11
N SER A 76 -7.38 16.10 5.05
CA SER A 76 -8.85 16.11 5.05
C SER A 76 -9.31 16.38 3.62
N VAL A 77 -9.85 15.35 2.95
CA VAL A 77 -10.11 15.35 1.52
C VAL A 77 -11.59 15.15 1.22
N ASP A 78 -12.18 16.14 0.55
CA ASP A 78 -13.57 16.06 0.11
C ASP A 78 -13.72 15.10 -1.08
N LYS A 79 -14.83 14.42 -1.17
CA LYS A 79 -15.18 13.42 -2.19
C LYS A 79 -14.85 13.88 -3.62
N ASN A 80 -15.20 15.11 -3.97
CA ASN A 80 -15.00 15.65 -5.30
C ASN A 80 -13.51 15.87 -5.67
N ASN A 81 -12.61 15.83 -4.69
CA ASN A 81 -11.18 16.06 -4.88
C ASN A 81 -10.35 14.77 -4.79
N LEU A 82 -10.96 13.62 -4.49
CA LEU A 82 -10.25 12.35 -4.24
C LEU A 82 -9.34 11.93 -5.40
N VAL A 83 -9.85 11.95 -6.63
CA VAL A 83 -9.06 11.51 -7.79
C VAL A 83 -7.84 12.39 -8.02
N SER A 84 -8.01 13.71 -8.03
CA SER A 84 -6.89 14.63 -8.22
C SER A 84 -5.88 14.57 -7.08
N PHE A 85 -6.35 14.48 -5.84
CA PHE A 85 -5.52 14.33 -4.66
C PHE A 85 -4.70 13.03 -4.70
N LEU A 86 -5.35 11.89 -4.92
CA LEU A 86 -4.65 10.60 -4.96
C LEU A 86 -3.64 10.55 -6.11
N THR A 87 -4.01 11.03 -7.30
CA THR A 87 -3.10 11.10 -8.44
C THR A 87 -1.84 11.89 -8.09
N GLU A 88 -2.00 13.12 -7.58
CA GLU A 88 -0.87 13.97 -7.21
C GLU A 88 0.03 13.33 -6.15
N LYS A 89 -0.57 12.78 -5.06
CA LYS A 89 0.22 12.25 -3.95
C LYS A 89 0.93 10.95 -4.31
N LEU A 90 0.26 10.03 -5.01
CA LEU A 90 0.85 8.75 -5.42
C LEU A 90 1.99 8.94 -6.45
N GLU A 91 1.79 9.81 -7.43
CA GLU A 91 2.86 10.13 -8.40
C GLU A 91 4.04 10.85 -7.73
N THR A 92 3.80 11.73 -6.75
CA THR A 92 4.87 12.33 -5.93
C THR A 92 5.67 11.27 -5.17
N LEU A 93 5.00 10.26 -4.61
CA LEU A 93 5.62 9.13 -3.93
C LEU A 93 6.41 8.21 -4.87
N GLY A 94 6.22 8.35 -6.19
CA GLY A 94 6.96 7.62 -7.22
C GLY A 94 6.21 6.47 -7.87
N LEU A 95 4.90 6.34 -7.65
CA LEU A 95 4.08 5.41 -8.41
C LEU A 95 3.98 5.87 -9.86
N ASN A 96 4.03 4.93 -10.80
CA ASN A 96 3.76 5.25 -12.20
C ASN A 96 2.25 5.32 -12.47
N THR A 97 1.87 5.72 -13.69
CA THR A 97 0.46 5.87 -14.09
C THR A 97 -0.36 4.59 -13.90
N PHE A 98 0.20 3.41 -14.22
CA PHE A 98 -0.53 2.14 -14.09
C PHE A 98 -0.77 1.78 -12.62
N GLU A 99 0.24 1.89 -11.78
CA GLU A 99 0.15 1.61 -10.34
C GLU A 99 -0.78 2.61 -9.63
N THR A 100 -0.72 3.88 -10.03
CA THR A 100 -1.63 4.92 -9.55
C THR A 100 -3.07 4.61 -9.93
N ASN A 101 -3.31 4.18 -11.18
CA ASN A 101 -4.63 3.78 -11.63
C ASN A 101 -5.15 2.55 -10.89
N ASP A 102 -4.31 1.52 -10.71
CA ASP A 102 -4.68 0.31 -9.97
C ASP A 102 -5.05 0.64 -8.52
N PHE A 103 -4.27 1.51 -7.86
CA PHE A 103 -4.56 1.99 -6.52
C PHE A 103 -5.90 2.73 -6.45
N ILE A 104 -6.11 3.71 -7.35
CA ILE A 104 -7.33 4.51 -7.38
C ILE A 104 -8.54 3.64 -7.70
N GLN A 105 -8.46 2.75 -8.68
CA GLN A 105 -9.56 1.85 -9.04
C GLN A 105 -9.99 0.96 -7.87
N PHE A 106 -9.03 0.55 -7.04
CA PHE A 106 -9.33 -0.28 -5.88
C PHE A 106 -9.94 0.54 -4.72
N TRP A 107 -9.34 1.70 -4.39
CA TRP A 107 -9.72 2.45 -3.18
C TRP A 107 -10.83 3.46 -3.38
N LEU A 108 -10.99 4.03 -4.59
CA LEU A 108 -11.98 5.06 -4.86
C LEU A 108 -13.41 4.65 -4.50
N PRO A 109 -13.89 3.41 -4.83
CA PRO A 109 -15.24 2.99 -4.44
C PRO A 109 -15.49 2.95 -2.93
N HIS A 110 -14.43 2.77 -2.13
CA HIS A 110 -14.51 2.82 -0.66
C HIS A 110 -14.53 4.26 -0.14
N LEU A 111 -13.64 5.09 -0.66
CA LEU A 111 -13.49 6.49 -0.26
C LEU A 111 -14.73 7.33 -0.66
N GLU A 112 -15.32 7.07 -1.80
CA GLU A 112 -16.51 7.80 -2.30
C GLU A 112 -17.79 7.51 -1.51
N GLN A 113 -17.80 6.54 -0.61
CA GLN A 113 -18.90 6.33 0.33
C GLN A 113 -19.01 7.46 1.36
N ASN A 114 -17.93 8.22 1.57
CA ASN A 114 -17.84 9.29 2.53
C ASN A 114 -17.80 10.65 1.82
N GLU A 115 -18.49 11.66 2.34
CA GLU A 115 -18.42 13.03 1.80
C GLU A 115 -17.06 13.67 2.04
N THR A 116 -16.42 13.33 3.15
CA THR A 116 -15.07 13.78 3.50
C THR A 116 -14.31 12.63 4.15
N ASN A 117 -13.06 12.45 3.77
CA ASN A 117 -12.16 11.45 4.31
C ASN A 117 -10.98 12.11 5.02
N PHE A 118 -10.58 11.54 6.16
CA PHE A 118 -9.22 11.66 6.63
C PHE A 118 -8.35 10.64 5.91
N ILE A 119 -7.15 11.04 5.47
CA ILE A 119 -6.20 10.15 4.79
C ILE A 119 -4.81 10.36 5.40
N HIS A 120 -4.14 9.24 5.71
CA HIS A 120 -2.75 9.23 6.17
C HIS A 120 -1.96 8.15 5.38
N PHE A 121 -0.74 8.49 4.97
CA PHE A 121 0.14 7.55 4.26
C PHE A 121 1.33 7.16 5.13
N TYR A 122 1.58 5.87 5.25
CA TYR A 122 2.82 5.31 5.77
C TYR A 122 3.72 4.97 4.58
N VAL A 123 4.91 5.57 4.54
CA VAL A 123 5.77 5.52 3.37
C VAL A 123 7.11 4.86 3.71
N ASN A 124 7.54 3.91 2.87
CA ASN A 124 8.83 3.21 2.96
C ASN A 124 9.06 2.57 4.33
N SER A 125 9.99 3.05 5.15
CA SER A 125 10.26 2.47 6.48
C SER A 125 9.10 2.63 7.47
N GLU A 126 8.22 3.59 7.30
CA GLU A 126 7.01 3.71 8.11
C GLU A 126 6.04 2.54 7.85
N TYR A 127 6.06 1.99 6.63
CA TYR A 127 5.27 0.80 6.26
C TYR A 127 5.69 -0.45 7.06
N ASP A 128 6.91 -0.50 7.61
CA ASP A 128 7.45 -1.68 8.30
C ASP A 128 6.65 -2.07 9.55
N ILE A 129 5.83 -1.16 10.10
CA ILE A 129 4.89 -1.49 11.18
C ILE A 129 3.82 -2.50 10.75
N PHE A 130 3.50 -2.57 9.46
CA PHE A 130 2.57 -3.53 8.88
C PHE A 130 3.30 -4.80 8.47
N SER A 131 4.26 -4.67 7.56
CA SER A 131 5.02 -5.80 7.02
C SER A 131 6.43 -5.38 6.61
N THR A 132 7.34 -6.36 6.60
CA THR A 132 8.69 -6.19 6.07
C THR A 132 8.95 -7.20 4.96
N ASN A 133 9.68 -6.78 3.91
CA ASN A 133 10.01 -7.62 2.76
C ASN A 133 11.48 -8.07 2.81
N ASN A 134 11.72 -9.34 2.48
CA ASN A 134 13.05 -9.90 2.24
C ASN A 134 13.13 -10.37 0.78
N ILE A 135 13.93 -9.67 -0.01
CA ILE A 135 13.98 -9.82 -1.47
C ILE A 135 15.42 -10.03 -1.91
N ASN A 136 15.62 -11.06 -2.71
CA ASN A 136 16.92 -11.38 -3.29
C ASN A 136 16.79 -11.62 -4.82
N PRO A 137 17.50 -10.87 -5.70
CA PRO A 137 18.39 -9.76 -5.35
C PRO A 137 17.65 -8.56 -4.73
N LYS A 138 18.35 -7.76 -3.95
CA LYS A 138 17.79 -6.57 -3.29
C LYS A 138 17.46 -5.51 -4.33
N PRO A 139 16.28 -4.87 -4.28
CA PRO A 139 15.95 -3.73 -5.15
C PRO A 139 16.89 -2.53 -4.89
N ASP A 140 17.22 -1.80 -5.96
CA ASP A 140 17.93 -0.52 -5.87
C ASP A 140 16.99 0.59 -5.37
N THR A 141 15.71 0.52 -5.75
CA THR A 141 14.64 1.42 -5.30
C THR A 141 13.49 0.62 -4.74
N SER A 142 13.02 0.99 -3.54
CA SER A 142 11.82 0.44 -2.92
C SER A 142 10.86 1.58 -2.61
N ILE A 143 9.66 1.51 -3.17
CA ILE A 143 8.57 2.46 -2.95
C ILE A 143 7.44 1.68 -2.30
N ARG A 144 7.15 1.99 -1.04
CA ARG A 144 6.11 1.30 -0.27
C ARG A 144 5.14 2.34 0.29
N VAL A 145 3.85 2.18 0.00
CA VAL A 145 2.80 3.13 0.36
C VAL A 145 1.63 2.38 0.99
N PHE A 146 1.32 2.68 2.23
CA PHE A 146 0.12 2.18 2.89
C PHE A 146 -0.77 3.35 3.27
N MET A 147 -2.02 3.34 2.81
CA MET A 147 -3.00 4.37 3.10
C MET A 147 -3.95 3.90 4.21
N GLU A 148 -4.01 4.63 5.31
CA GLU A 148 -5.13 4.52 6.24
C GLU A 148 -6.10 5.67 6.02
N PHE A 149 -7.39 5.36 6.04
CA PHE A 149 -8.41 6.39 5.90
C PHE A 149 -9.62 6.08 6.79
N TYR A 150 -10.37 7.12 7.12
CA TYR A 150 -11.65 7.00 7.79
C TYR A 150 -12.58 8.17 7.43
N GLN A 151 -13.88 7.93 7.61
CA GLN A 151 -14.91 8.94 7.41
C GLN A 151 -14.75 10.09 8.41
N LEU A 152 -14.83 11.32 7.93
CA LEU A 152 -14.98 12.53 8.72
C LEU A 152 -16.44 13.01 8.65
N GLU A 153 -17.03 13.34 9.81
CA GLU A 153 -18.35 14.00 9.86
C GLU A 153 -18.27 15.44 9.35
N ASN A 154 -17.16 16.11 9.63
CA ASN A 154 -16.86 17.46 9.17
C ASN A 154 -15.38 17.55 8.79
N LYS A 155 -15.07 18.46 7.86
CA LYS A 155 -13.68 18.77 7.51
C LYS A 155 -12.94 19.26 8.75
N ILE A 156 -11.72 18.75 8.94
CA ILE A 156 -10.85 19.11 10.04
C ILE A 156 -9.62 19.88 9.52
N GLU A 157 -9.10 20.78 10.34
CA GLU A 157 -7.78 21.34 10.13
C GLU A 157 -6.74 20.42 10.79
N ILE A 158 -5.82 19.93 9.99
CA ILE A 158 -4.71 19.09 10.43
C ILE A 158 -3.46 19.47 9.65
N GLN A 159 -2.30 19.33 10.28
CA GLN A 159 -1.03 19.54 9.60
C GLN A 159 -0.88 18.51 8.48
N GLU A 160 -0.66 18.99 7.26
CA GLU A 160 -0.44 18.09 6.11
C GLU A 160 0.85 17.27 6.26
N GLN A 161 0.78 16.00 5.83
CA GLN A 161 1.97 15.16 5.74
C GLN A 161 2.94 15.70 4.67
N LYS A 162 4.22 15.71 5.01
CA LYS A 162 5.30 15.95 4.05
C LYS A 162 5.68 14.62 3.40
N LEU A 163 5.21 14.40 2.20
CA LEU A 163 5.49 13.19 1.44
C LEU A 163 6.81 13.31 0.67
N PRO A 164 7.69 12.29 0.72
CA PRO A 164 8.94 12.31 -0.02
C PRO A 164 8.69 12.17 -1.52
N LYS A 165 9.46 12.88 -2.33
CA LYS A 165 9.51 12.63 -3.77
C LYS A 165 10.51 11.51 -4.04
N THR A 166 10.05 10.42 -4.65
CA THR A 166 10.91 9.26 -4.94
C THR A 166 11.18 9.13 -6.43
N GLU A 167 12.46 9.04 -6.81
CA GLU A 167 12.89 8.73 -8.16
C GLU A 167 13.25 7.24 -8.28
N ARG A 168 12.80 6.59 -9.35
CA ARG A 168 13.12 5.20 -9.62
C ARG A 168 14.50 5.08 -10.24
N LYS A 169 15.32 4.19 -9.69
CA LYS A 169 16.67 3.86 -10.18
C LYS A 169 16.88 2.37 -10.10
N GLY A 170 17.43 1.78 -11.17
CA GLY A 170 17.74 0.36 -11.21
C GLY A 170 16.53 -0.55 -11.01
N PHE A 171 16.76 -1.69 -10.37
CA PHE A 171 15.68 -2.60 -10.00
C PHE A 171 14.75 -1.92 -8.99
N THR A 172 13.51 -1.71 -9.41
CA THR A 172 12.48 -1.03 -8.59
C THR A 172 11.42 -2.01 -8.12
N LEU A 173 11.17 -2.00 -6.81
CA LEU A 173 9.99 -2.60 -6.19
C LEU A 173 9.00 -1.50 -5.86
N VAL A 174 7.72 -1.73 -6.17
CA VAL A 174 6.61 -0.92 -5.68
C VAL A 174 5.64 -1.80 -4.91
N GLU A 175 5.27 -1.39 -3.71
CA GLU A 175 4.23 -2.05 -2.92
C GLU A 175 3.24 -0.99 -2.44
N TRP A 176 1.96 -1.24 -2.68
CA TRP A 176 0.93 -0.39 -2.11
C TRP A 176 -0.18 -1.21 -1.43
N GLY A 177 -0.78 -0.64 -0.42
CA GLY A 177 -1.91 -1.19 0.31
C GLY A 177 -2.68 -0.12 1.05
N GLY A 178 -3.60 -0.54 1.90
CA GLY A 178 -4.34 0.38 2.76
C GLY A 178 -5.37 -0.31 3.63
N ALA A 179 -6.02 0.49 4.48
CA ALA A 179 -7.10 0.05 5.35
C ALA A 179 -8.10 1.18 5.62
N ASP A 180 -9.37 0.80 5.66
CA ASP A 180 -10.41 1.62 6.27
C ASP A 180 -10.37 1.39 7.79
N VAL A 181 -10.05 2.45 8.54
CA VAL A 181 -9.94 2.42 10.00
C VAL A 181 -11.13 3.08 10.70
N THR A 182 -12.23 3.30 10.00
CA THR A 182 -13.45 3.90 10.53
C THR A 182 -13.99 3.13 11.75
N ILE A 183 -14.09 1.81 11.64
CA ILE A 183 -14.63 0.95 12.72
C ILE A 183 -13.72 0.92 13.95
N PRO A 184 -12.40 0.70 13.83
CA PRO A 184 -11.48 0.82 14.97
C PRO A 184 -11.64 2.16 15.71
N LEU A 185 -11.69 3.27 14.98
CA LEU A 185 -11.84 4.60 15.59
C LEU A 185 -13.19 4.83 16.27
N GLN A 186 -14.28 4.31 15.71
CA GLN A 186 -15.61 4.37 16.34
C GLN A 186 -15.62 3.58 17.65
N ASN A 187 -14.97 2.43 17.72
CA ASN A 187 -14.84 1.62 18.91
C ASN A 187 -14.02 2.35 20.02
N LEU A 188 -13.04 3.18 19.65
CA LEU A 188 -12.29 4.01 20.58
C LEU A 188 -13.13 5.14 21.17
N LYS A 189 -13.97 5.78 20.34
CA LYS A 189 -14.86 6.87 20.79
C LYS A 189 -16.03 6.36 21.63
N ASN A 190 -16.47 5.13 21.42
CA ASN A 190 -17.58 4.47 22.09
C ASN A 190 -17.15 3.06 22.56
N PRO A 191 -16.28 2.92 23.57
CA PRO A 191 -15.95 1.61 24.10
C PRO A 191 -17.24 0.94 24.58
N LYS A 192 -17.58 -0.19 24.00
CA LYS A 192 -18.73 -0.98 24.47
C LYS A 192 -18.46 -1.35 25.93
N LEU A 193 -19.34 -0.89 26.85
CA LEU A 193 -19.38 -1.26 28.25
C LEU A 193 -19.49 -2.79 28.39
#